data_fade5f9e07f49336f7a8b25d1f3c77b3
#
_entry.id   fade5f9e07f49336f7a8b25d1f3c77b3
#
_cell.length_a   1.000
_cell.length_b   1.000
_cell.length_c   1.000
_cell.angle_alpha   90.00
_cell.angle_beta   90.00
_cell.angle_gamma   90.00
#
_symmetry.space_group_name_H-M   'P 1'
#
loop_
_entity.id
_entity.type
_entity.pdbx_description
1 polymer ?
#
loop_
_entity_poly.entity_id
_entity_poly.type
_entity_poly.pdbx_seq_one_letter_code
_entity_poly.pdbx_strand_id
1 'polypeptide(L)'
;ARTMSRFLDRLDLQDQLAKTIVYNLNPVDNALMATMVNNFNDGKIPGKMQFGSGWWFLDQKYGMTDQLNTLSSLGLLHRFVGMLTDSRSFLSFPRHEYFRRILSDLVGTDVEKGEIPDDPSLVDMLIKNVCYCNAKSYFAL
;
A
#
# COMPACT_ATOMS: atom_id res chain seq x y z
N ALA A 1 9.21 -12.18 -9.15
CA ALA A 1 8.46 -12.73 -8.01
C ALA A 1 9.06 -14.05 -7.49
N ARG A 2 9.31 -15.07 -8.34
CA ARG A 2 9.73 -16.42 -7.90
C ARG A 2 11.00 -16.42 -7.02
N THR A 3 12.04 -15.70 -7.39
CA THR A 3 13.29 -15.63 -6.60
C THR A 3 13.07 -14.89 -5.29
N MET A 4 12.31 -13.81 -5.32
CA MET A 4 11.94 -13.04 -4.13
C MET A 4 11.09 -13.87 -3.17
N SER A 5 10.07 -14.58 -3.68
CA SER A 5 9.24 -15.48 -2.86
C SER A 5 10.08 -16.52 -2.12
N ARG A 6 11.03 -17.18 -2.80
CA ARG A 6 11.95 -18.15 -2.16
C ARG A 6 12.85 -17.49 -1.10
N PHE A 7 13.25 -16.27 -1.32
CA PHE A 7 14.07 -15.53 -0.34
C PHE A 7 13.24 -15.18 0.91
N LEU A 8 12.03 -14.66 0.72
CA LEU A 8 11.11 -14.35 1.83
C LEU A 8 10.74 -15.61 2.61
N ASP A 9 10.41 -16.69 1.93
CA ASP A 9 10.09 -18.00 2.52
C ASP A 9 11.23 -18.51 3.41
N ARG A 10 12.46 -18.38 2.97
CA ARG A 10 13.63 -18.79 3.75
C ARG A 10 13.81 -17.98 5.04
N LEU A 11 13.50 -16.68 5.01
CA LEU A 11 13.53 -15.83 6.19
C LEU A 11 12.34 -16.12 7.12
N ASP A 12 11.18 -16.36 6.56
CA ASP A 12 9.97 -16.65 7.30
C ASP A 12 10.06 -17.97 8.06
N LEU A 13 10.57 -19.03 7.43
CA LEU A 13 10.82 -20.33 8.04
C LEU A 13 11.78 -20.25 9.25
N GLN A 14 12.63 -19.25 9.31
CA GLN A 14 13.58 -19.04 10.40
C GLN A 14 13.08 -18.01 11.43
N ASP A 15 11.85 -17.53 11.30
CA ASP A 15 11.27 -16.41 12.09
C ASP A 15 12.15 -15.13 12.06
N GLN A 16 12.81 -14.90 10.91
CA GLN A 16 13.70 -13.75 10.69
C GLN A 16 13.15 -12.75 9.66
N LEU A 17 11.94 -12.97 9.17
CA LEU A 17 11.33 -12.05 8.22
C LEU A 17 10.90 -10.75 8.91
N ALA A 18 11.64 -9.69 8.62
CA ALA A 18 11.35 -8.35 9.12
C ALA A 18 10.11 -7.74 8.45
N LYS A 19 9.58 -6.65 9.01
CA LYS A 19 8.61 -5.78 8.33
C LYS A 19 9.20 -5.34 7.00
N THR A 20 8.50 -5.64 5.89
CA THR A 20 9.04 -5.44 4.55
C THR A 20 8.01 -4.78 3.63
N ILE A 21 8.45 -3.78 2.89
CA ILE A 21 7.65 -3.12 1.85
C ILE A 21 8.27 -3.43 0.50
N VAL A 22 7.50 -4.04 -0.39
CA VAL A 22 7.96 -4.41 -1.73
C VAL A 22 7.42 -3.41 -2.74
N TYR A 23 8.31 -2.93 -3.60
CA TYR A 23 7.99 -2.05 -4.73
C TYR A 23 8.39 -2.73 -6.03
N ASN A 24 7.50 -2.73 -7.02
CA ASN A 24 7.82 -3.16 -8.38
C ASN A 24 8.01 -1.95 -9.29
N LEU A 25 8.77 -2.13 -10.36
CA LEU A 25 8.99 -1.10 -11.38
C LEU A 25 8.00 -1.19 -12.54
N ASN A 26 7.54 -2.40 -12.81
CA ASN A 26 6.63 -2.68 -13.92
C ASN A 26 5.20 -2.84 -13.41
N PRO A 27 4.24 -1.99 -13.81
CA PRO A 27 2.85 -2.09 -13.36
C PRO A 27 2.17 -3.43 -13.72
N VAL A 28 2.64 -4.13 -14.74
CA VAL A 28 2.14 -5.47 -15.12
C VAL A 28 2.32 -6.47 -13.98
N ASP A 29 3.30 -6.25 -13.09
CA ASP A 29 3.58 -7.13 -11.96
C ASP A 29 2.79 -6.78 -10.69
N ASN A 30 1.91 -5.77 -10.70
CA ASN A 30 1.17 -5.31 -9.51
C ASN A 30 0.43 -6.46 -8.82
N ALA A 31 -0.43 -7.16 -9.54
CA ALA A 31 -1.21 -8.28 -8.98
C ALA A 31 -0.32 -9.42 -8.48
N LEU A 32 0.73 -9.74 -9.23
CA LEU A 32 1.70 -10.76 -8.88
C LEU A 32 2.45 -10.42 -7.58
N MET A 33 2.88 -9.17 -7.44
CA MET A 33 3.59 -8.70 -6.24
C MET A 33 2.65 -8.61 -5.04
N ALA A 34 1.46 -8.06 -5.21
CA ALA A 34 0.46 -7.96 -4.15
C ALA A 34 0.09 -9.34 -3.58
N THR A 35 -0.20 -10.31 -4.45
CA THR A 35 -0.52 -11.68 -4.01
C THR A 35 0.67 -12.38 -3.36
N MET A 36 1.86 -12.22 -3.90
CA MET A 36 3.06 -12.83 -3.36
C MET A 36 3.37 -12.34 -1.93
N VAL A 37 3.37 -11.02 -1.69
CA VAL A 37 3.73 -10.49 -0.37
C VAL A 37 2.70 -10.83 0.69
N ASN A 38 1.43 -10.92 0.32
CA ASN A 38 0.37 -11.23 1.27
C ASN A 38 0.42 -12.67 1.81
N ASN A 39 1.13 -13.59 1.15
CA ASN A 39 1.37 -14.93 1.65
C ASN A 39 2.25 -14.97 2.92
N PHE A 40 2.98 -13.90 3.18
CA PHE A 40 3.91 -13.81 4.32
C PHE A 40 3.40 -12.94 5.46
N ASN A 41 2.13 -12.58 5.47
CA ASN A 41 1.50 -11.92 6.61
C ASN A 41 1.12 -12.96 7.67
N ASP A 42 1.70 -12.85 8.86
CA ASP A 42 1.59 -13.85 9.94
C ASP A 42 0.46 -13.54 10.96
N GLY A 43 -0.25 -12.42 10.79
CA GLY A 43 -1.30 -11.98 11.71
C GLY A 43 -0.79 -11.41 13.05
N LYS A 44 0.49 -11.48 13.36
CA LYS A 44 1.09 -10.93 14.60
C LYS A 44 1.31 -9.42 14.48
N ILE A 45 1.80 -8.98 13.32
CA ILE A 45 2.07 -7.57 13.02
C ILE A 45 1.12 -7.13 11.91
N PRO A 46 0.20 -6.19 12.16
CA PRO A 46 -0.72 -5.71 11.14
C PRO A 46 0.03 -5.13 9.93
N GLY A 47 -0.19 -5.71 8.75
CA GLY A 47 0.48 -5.29 7.53
C GLY A 47 1.99 -5.46 7.56
N LYS A 48 2.51 -6.52 8.18
CA LYS A 48 3.94 -6.84 8.24
C LYS A 48 4.59 -6.76 6.86
N MET A 49 3.90 -7.36 5.88
CA MET A 49 4.31 -7.31 4.49
C MET A 49 3.43 -6.33 3.73
N GLN A 50 4.03 -5.40 3.03
CA GLN A 50 3.34 -4.35 2.28
C GLN A 50 3.68 -4.44 0.81
N PHE A 51 2.66 -4.26 -0.05
CA PHE A 51 2.86 -3.91 -1.44
C PHE A 51 2.77 -2.40 -1.56
N GLY A 52 3.92 -1.74 -1.76
CA GLY A 52 4.03 -0.30 -1.71
C GLY A 52 3.52 0.39 -2.98
N SER A 53 3.09 1.65 -2.80
CA SER A 53 2.82 2.55 -3.91
C SER A 53 4.10 2.77 -4.69
N GLY A 54 4.11 2.36 -5.94
CA GLY A 54 5.26 2.44 -6.80
C GLY A 54 5.81 3.85 -6.94
N TRP A 55 7.09 3.91 -7.13
CA TRP A 55 7.86 5.06 -7.57
C TRP A 55 8.20 4.88 -9.05
N TRP A 56 8.99 5.77 -9.61
CA TRP A 56 9.41 5.70 -11.01
C TRP A 56 8.23 5.89 -11.96
N PHE A 57 7.82 4.86 -12.69
CA PHE A 57 6.71 4.92 -13.64
C PHE A 57 5.32 4.86 -12.98
N LEU A 58 5.24 4.47 -11.71
CA LEU A 58 4.00 4.20 -11.01
C LEU A 58 3.52 5.36 -10.13
N ASP A 59 4.35 6.38 -9.91
CA ASP A 59 4.01 7.50 -9.03
C ASP A 59 3.24 8.63 -9.74
N GLN A 60 2.34 8.28 -10.60
CA GLN A 60 1.42 9.17 -11.30
C GLN A 60 -0.03 8.68 -11.13
N LYS A 61 -1.01 9.50 -11.53
CA LYS A 61 -2.42 9.25 -11.25
C LYS A 61 -2.85 7.81 -11.54
N TYR A 62 -2.63 7.33 -12.74
CA TYR A 62 -3.08 6.00 -13.16
C TYR A 62 -2.33 4.88 -12.45
N GLY A 63 -1.02 5.02 -12.27
CA GLY A 63 -0.20 4.05 -11.55
C GLY A 63 -0.59 3.94 -10.09
N MET A 64 -0.85 5.06 -9.41
CA MET A 64 -1.33 5.07 -8.01
C MET A 64 -2.72 4.47 -7.90
N THR A 65 -3.64 4.83 -8.80
CA THR A 65 -5.01 4.29 -8.80
C THR A 65 -5.00 2.78 -9.04
N ASP A 66 -4.22 2.30 -10.00
CA ASP A 66 -4.08 0.87 -10.28
C ASP A 66 -3.48 0.11 -9.10
N GLN A 67 -2.44 0.66 -8.47
CA GLN A 67 -1.84 0.06 -7.26
C GLN A 67 -2.83 0.00 -6.09
N LEU A 68 -3.58 1.08 -5.83
CA LEU A 68 -4.58 1.12 -4.75
C LEU A 68 -5.71 0.12 -5.01
N ASN A 69 -6.23 0.03 -6.23
CA ASN A 69 -7.24 -0.95 -6.63
C ASN A 69 -6.73 -2.38 -6.49
N THR A 70 -5.50 -2.62 -6.93
CA THR A 70 -4.86 -3.93 -6.79
C THR A 70 -4.72 -4.31 -5.32
N LEU A 71 -4.27 -3.38 -4.49
CA LEU A 71 -4.11 -3.61 -3.06
C LEU A 71 -5.45 -3.79 -2.34
N SER A 72 -6.47 -3.03 -2.72
CA SER A 72 -7.83 -3.18 -2.20
C SER A 72 -8.41 -4.57 -2.49
N SER A 73 -8.16 -5.08 -3.69
CA SER A 73 -8.70 -6.37 -4.15
C SER A 73 -7.91 -7.59 -3.65
N LEU A 74 -6.59 -7.47 -3.51
CA LEU A 74 -5.68 -8.59 -3.25
C LEU A 74 -4.95 -8.50 -1.90
N GLY A 75 -5.27 -7.49 -1.08
CA GLY A 75 -4.63 -7.25 0.20
C GLY A 75 -5.54 -6.49 1.16
N LEU A 76 -4.94 -5.66 2.00
CA LEU A 76 -5.65 -4.87 3.01
C LEU A 76 -5.29 -3.39 2.84
N LEU A 77 -6.04 -2.67 2.00
CA LEU A 77 -5.86 -1.23 1.79
C LEU A 77 -5.88 -0.47 3.13
N HIS A 78 -6.76 -0.84 4.05
CA HIS A 78 -6.86 -0.22 5.38
C HIS A 78 -5.54 -0.26 6.18
N ARG A 79 -4.64 -1.21 5.91
CA ARG A 79 -3.33 -1.34 6.58
C ARG A 79 -2.17 -0.77 5.79
N PHE A 80 -2.44 -0.21 4.63
CA PHE A 80 -1.42 0.38 3.79
C PHE A 80 -0.74 1.57 4.46
N VAL A 81 0.57 1.65 4.34
CA VAL A 81 1.38 2.74 4.95
C VAL A 81 1.41 4.01 4.10
N GLY A 82 0.69 4.03 2.99
CA GLY A 82 0.62 5.18 2.10
C GLY A 82 1.79 5.26 1.12
N MET A 83 1.85 6.37 0.41
CA MET A 83 2.84 6.61 -0.63
C MET A 83 4.18 7.00 -0.04
N LEU A 84 5.24 6.40 -0.57
CA LEU A 84 6.63 6.84 -0.43
C LEU A 84 7.03 7.64 -1.68
N THR A 85 7.52 8.87 -1.52
CA THR A 85 7.91 9.70 -2.68
C THR A 85 9.26 9.31 -3.26
N ASP A 86 10.13 8.70 -2.46
CA ASP A 86 11.53 8.41 -2.81
C ASP A 86 12.23 9.60 -3.48
N SER A 87 11.98 10.77 -2.97
CA SER A 87 12.47 12.01 -3.56
C SER A 87 13.60 12.62 -2.74
N ARG A 88 14.56 13.21 -3.46
CA ARG A 88 15.69 13.95 -2.89
C ARG A 88 15.48 15.45 -2.81
N SER A 89 14.26 15.91 -3.15
CA SER A 89 13.93 17.34 -3.19
C SER A 89 12.83 17.68 -2.20
N PHE A 90 12.99 18.77 -1.45
CA PHE A 90 11.93 19.35 -0.62
C PHE A 90 10.69 19.76 -1.43
N LEU A 91 10.85 20.07 -2.71
CA LEU A 91 9.74 20.38 -3.62
C LEU A 91 8.82 19.17 -3.90
N SER A 92 9.18 17.99 -3.41
CA SER A 92 8.39 16.78 -3.58
C SER A 92 7.33 16.58 -2.48
N PHE A 93 7.32 17.38 -1.42
CA PHE A 93 6.28 17.30 -0.38
C PHE A 93 4.84 17.41 -0.92
N PRO A 94 4.53 18.25 -1.93
CA PRO A 94 3.21 18.27 -2.55
C PRO A 94 2.74 16.94 -3.14
N ARG A 95 3.66 15.98 -3.40
CA ARG A 95 3.30 14.65 -3.89
C ARG A 95 2.50 13.83 -2.87
N HIS A 96 2.69 14.08 -1.57
CA HIS A 96 1.85 13.48 -0.52
C HIS A 96 0.42 14.03 -0.56
N GLU A 97 0.24 15.32 -0.85
CA GLU A 97 -1.09 15.89 -1.07
C GLU A 97 -1.73 15.31 -2.34
N TYR A 98 -0.96 15.18 -3.41
CA TYR A 98 -1.42 14.55 -4.64
C TYR A 98 -1.94 13.13 -4.41
N PHE A 99 -1.17 12.32 -3.68
CA PHE A 99 -1.59 10.98 -3.28
C PHE A 99 -2.88 10.98 -2.45
N ARG A 100 -3.00 11.86 -1.46
CA ARG A 100 -4.22 11.96 -0.64
C ARG A 100 -5.45 12.31 -1.46
N ARG A 101 -5.30 13.17 -2.46
CA ARG A 101 -6.40 13.51 -3.38
C ARG A 101 -6.83 12.30 -4.22
N ILE A 102 -5.87 11.53 -4.74
CA ILE A 102 -6.15 10.31 -5.50
C ILE A 102 -6.87 9.28 -4.61
N LEU A 103 -6.37 9.05 -3.40
CA LEU A 103 -7.00 8.13 -2.46
C LEU A 103 -8.42 8.55 -2.10
N SER A 104 -8.64 9.84 -1.81
CA SER A 104 -9.96 10.36 -1.45
C SER A 104 -10.94 10.29 -2.63
N ASP A 105 -10.48 10.58 -3.84
CA ASP A 105 -11.27 10.46 -5.07
C ASP A 105 -11.68 9.01 -5.34
N LEU A 106 -10.74 8.07 -5.17
CA LEU A 106 -10.99 6.63 -5.31
C LEU A 106 -12.05 6.17 -4.31
N VAL A 107 -11.83 6.42 -3.02
CA VAL A 107 -12.74 5.99 -1.95
C VAL A 107 -14.11 6.65 -2.09
N GLY A 108 -14.18 7.95 -2.41
CA GLY A 108 -15.44 8.65 -2.65
C GLY A 108 -16.21 8.07 -3.84
N THR A 109 -15.51 7.73 -4.92
CA THR A 109 -16.10 7.09 -6.08
C THR A 109 -16.66 5.70 -5.75
N ASP A 110 -15.95 4.92 -4.93
CA ASP A 110 -16.39 3.59 -4.51
C ASP A 110 -17.62 3.68 -3.58
N VAL A 111 -17.70 4.70 -2.73
CA VAL A 111 -18.92 4.99 -1.93
C VAL A 111 -20.09 5.35 -2.85
N GLU A 112 -19.90 6.25 -3.80
CA GLU A 112 -20.95 6.67 -4.76
C GLU A 112 -21.48 5.49 -5.57
N LYS A 113 -20.63 4.53 -5.91
CA LYS A 113 -21.00 3.30 -6.62
C LYS A 113 -21.62 2.23 -5.71
N GLY A 114 -21.56 2.40 -4.39
CA GLY A 114 -22.01 1.41 -3.42
C GLY A 114 -21.05 0.23 -3.23
N GLU A 115 -19.80 0.36 -3.65
CA GLU A 115 -18.74 -0.64 -3.47
C GLU A 115 -18.15 -0.58 -2.04
N ILE A 116 -18.24 0.58 -1.40
CA ILE A 116 -17.92 0.80 0.02
C ILE A 116 -19.18 1.39 0.71
N PRO A 117 -19.49 0.98 1.95
CA PRO A 117 -20.61 1.55 2.70
C PRO A 117 -20.48 3.08 2.84
N ASP A 118 -21.61 3.79 2.68
CA ASP A 118 -21.70 5.23 2.97
C ASP A 118 -21.76 5.45 4.48
N ASP A 119 -20.64 5.21 5.13
CA ASP A 119 -20.41 5.44 6.56
C ASP A 119 -19.25 6.39 6.75
N PRO A 120 -19.52 7.65 7.12
CA PRO A 120 -18.45 8.66 7.29
C PRO A 120 -17.37 8.24 8.29
N SER A 121 -17.70 7.43 9.30
CA SER A 121 -16.72 6.99 10.30
C SER A 121 -15.74 5.97 9.73
N LEU A 122 -16.21 5.06 8.89
CA LEU A 122 -15.36 4.09 8.19
C LEU A 122 -14.48 4.76 7.15
N VAL A 123 -15.03 5.69 6.36
CA VAL A 123 -14.29 6.44 5.35
C VAL A 123 -13.20 7.29 5.99
N ASP A 124 -13.53 8.06 7.05
CA ASP A 124 -12.56 8.88 7.78
C ASP A 124 -11.44 8.03 8.39
N MET A 125 -11.78 6.90 9.01
CA MET A 125 -10.82 5.96 9.56
C MET A 125 -9.89 5.38 8.49
N LEU A 126 -10.41 4.97 7.34
CA LEU A 126 -9.63 4.44 6.22
C LEU A 126 -8.62 5.50 5.72
N ILE A 127 -9.10 6.70 5.42
CA ILE A 127 -8.26 7.79 4.91
C ILE A 127 -7.18 8.18 5.93
N LYS A 128 -7.52 8.36 7.21
CA LYS A 128 -6.56 8.70 8.27
C LYS A 128 -5.51 7.61 8.46
N ASN A 129 -5.93 6.37 8.44
CA ASN A 129 -5.00 5.25 8.60
C ASN A 129 -3.99 5.19 7.47
N VAL A 130 -4.44 5.21 6.23
CA VAL A 130 -3.55 5.15 5.04
C VAL A 130 -2.66 6.39 4.94
N CYS A 131 -3.20 7.58 5.26
CA CYS A 131 -2.44 8.82 5.11
C CYS A 131 -1.49 9.14 6.26
N TYR A 132 -1.66 8.51 7.44
CA TYR A 132 -0.88 8.90 8.61
C TYR A 132 -0.69 7.77 9.64
N CYS A 133 -1.78 7.22 10.20
CA CYS A 133 -1.70 6.38 11.40
C CYS A 133 -0.92 5.09 11.17
N ASN A 134 -1.08 4.47 10.00
CA ASN A 134 -0.39 3.23 9.67
C ASN A 134 1.12 3.44 9.56
N ALA A 135 1.57 4.48 8.88
CA ALA A 135 2.99 4.80 8.77
C ALA A 135 3.59 5.10 10.14
N LYS A 136 2.91 5.92 10.96
CA LYS A 136 3.34 6.22 12.32
C LYS A 136 3.52 4.95 13.17
N SER A 137 2.54 4.05 13.13
CA SER A 137 2.61 2.78 13.88
C SER A 137 3.63 1.80 13.30
N TYR A 138 3.68 1.67 11.98
CA TYR A 138 4.55 0.74 11.29
C TYR A 138 6.04 1.05 11.51
N PHE A 139 6.40 2.33 11.48
CA PHE A 139 7.77 2.79 11.65
C PHE A 139 8.11 3.20 13.09
N ALA A 140 7.15 3.15 14.02
CA ALA A 140 7.31 3.56 15.43
C ALA A 140 7.78 5.03 15.58
N LEU A 141 7.15 5.95 14.82
CA LEU A 141 7.44 7.39 14.83
C LEU A 141 6.66 8.13 15.92
#